data_9c0b0031d52f7dc9833e1309fe6be35a
#
_entry.id   9c0b0031d52f7dc9833e1309fe6be35a
#
_cell.length_a   1.000
_cell.length_b   1.000
_cell.length_c   1.000
_cell.angle_alpha   90.00
_cell.angle_beta   90.00
_cell.angle_gamma   90.00
#
_symmetry.space_group_name_H-M   'P 1'
#
loop_
_entity.id
_entity.type
_entity.pdbx_description
1 polymer ?
#
loop_
_entity_poly.entity_id
_entity_poly.type
_entity_poly.pdbx_seq_one_letter_code
_entity_poly.pdbx_strand_id
1 'polypeptide(L)'
;TAEKGIQYPQGWMKAGVLYSGGKDSTLAAVLLARDYEVELITFVFDPNHAVPSIEAAAKATGFPWKKQVFAPGFLDEVVNMIVEDGHPANAINEIHRRSLCALAQEYEVVADGTRRDDRVPMRTQSEVQSLEMKYGVSYVRPLLGIGKREIIRLCERSFEIAYGETGTIPN
;
A
#
# COMPACT_ATOMS: atom_id res chain seq x y z
N THR A 1 -24.10 7.10 18.44
CA THR A 1 -24.48 6.54 17.14
C THR A 1 -23.33 5.68 16.64
N ALA A 2 -23.51 4.38 16.67
CA ALA A 2 -22.53 3.47 16.11
C ALA A 2 -22.37 3.80 14.63
N GLU A 3 -21.14 4.17 14.23
CA GLU A 3 -20.80 4.28 12.81
C GLU A 3 -21.08 2.90 12.19
N LYS A 4 -22.04 2.84 11.28
CA LYS A 4 -22.29 1.62 10.51
C LYS A 4 -21.06 1.41 9.64
N GLY A 5 -20.20 0.50 10.09
CA GLY A 5 -19.06 0.06 9.27
C GLY A 5 -19.57 -0.49 7.94
N ILE A 6 -18.71 -0.42 6.92
CA ILE A 6 -18.99 -1.01 5.60
C ILE A 6 -19.35 -2.49 5.81
N GLN A 7 -20.54 -2.90 5.35
CA GLN A 7 -20.94 -4.29 5.41
C GLN A 7 -20.66 -4.96 4.06
N TYR A 8 -19.91 -6.05 4.11
CA TYR A 8 -19.59 -6.84 2.93
C TYR A 8 -20.51 -8.07 2.82
N PRO A 9 -20.81 -8.53 1.60
CA PRO A 9 -21.50 -9.79 1.43
C PRO A 9 -20.74 -10.95 2.08
N GLN A 10 -21.46 -11.95 2.55
CA GLN A 10 -20.86 -13.14 3.15
C GLN A 10 -19.96 -13.85 2.13
N GLY A 11 -18.77 -14.27 2.57
CA GLY A 11 -17.82 -15.00 1.74
C GLY A 11 -16.84 -14.12 0.97
N TRP A 12 -16.88 -12.81 1.13
CA TRP A 12 -15.88 -11.93 0.55
C TRP A 12 -14.52 -12.11 1.23
N MET A 13 -13.47 -12.19 0.40
CA MET A 13 -12.12 -12.32 0.89
C MET A 13 -11.60 -10.97 1.40
N LYS A 14 -10.79 -11.01 2.44
CA LYS A 14 -10.07 -9.82 2.92
C LYS A 14 -8.85 -9.55 2.05
N ALA A 15 -8.68 -8.29 1.67
CA ALA A 15 -7.51 -7.79 1.00
C ALA A 15 -6.75 -6.83 1.91
N GLY A 16 -5.50 -7.12 2.19
CA GLY A 16 -4.58 -6.22 2.89
C GLY A 16 -3.90 -5.30 1.88
N VAL A 17 -4.10 -4.01 2.02
CA VAL A 17 -3.55 -2.99 1.11
C VAL A 17 -2.44 -2.22 1.78
N LEU A 18 -1.25 -2.21 1.17
CA LEU A 18 -0.16 -1.29 1.59
C LEU A 18 -0.62 0.13 1.36
N TYR A 19 -0.70 0.91 2.44
CA TYR A 19 -1.30 2.23 2.41
C TYR A 19 -0.30 3.32 2.81
N SER A 20 -0.06 4.25 1.88
CA SER A 20 0.84 5.39 2.06
C SER A 20 0.12 6.71 2.36
N GLY A 21 -1.21 6.72 2.33
CA GLY A 21 -2.02 7.93 2.46
C GLY A 21 -2.11 8.76 1.17
N GLY A 22 -1.40 8.38 0.12
CA GLY A 22 -1.40 9.05 -1.17
C GLY A 22 -2.56 8.62 -2.08
N LYS A 23 -2.71 9.34 -3.19
CA LYS A 23 -3.80 9.10 -4.15
C LYS A 23 -3.79 7.68 -4.76
N ASP A 24 -2.61 7.13 -5.02
CA ASP A 24 -2.49 5.85 -5.70
C ASP A 24 -2.94 4.69 -4.81
N SER A 25 -2.45 4.62 -3.58
CA SER A 25 -2.88 3.58 -2.64
C SER A 25 -4.35 3.75 -2.25
N THR A 26 -4.85 4.97 -2.18
CA THR A 26 -6.27 5.24 -1.93
C THR A 26 -7.14 4.77 -3.09
N LEU A 27 -6.77 5.07 -4.32
CA LEU A 27 -7.51 4.61 -5.50
C LEU A 27 -7.47 3.08 -5.62
N ALA A 28 -6.32 2.46 -5.35
CA ALA A 28 -6.20 1.01 -5.34
C ALA A 28 -7.18 0.37 -4.35
N ALA A 29 -7.26 0.91 -3.14
CA ALA A 29 -8.20 0.45 -2.11
C ALA A 29 -9.66 0.61 -2.55
N VAL A 30 -10.02 1.75 -3.13
CA VAL A 30 -11.38 2.02 -3.63
C VAL A 30 -11.77 1.04 -4.74
N LEU A 31 -10.86 0.76 -5.66
CA LEU A 31 -11.11 -0.20 -6.75
C LEU A 31 -11.27 -1.63 -6.22
N LEU A 32 -10.43 -2.02 -5.26
CA LEU A 32 -10.51 -3.34 -4.64
C LEU A 32 -11.77 -3.55 -3.81
N ALA A 33 -12.29 -2.49 -3.19
CA ALA A 33 -13.49 -2.56 -2.36
C ALA A 33 -14.76 -2.97 -3.12
N ARG A 34 -14.69 -3.03 -4.45
CA ARG A 34 -15.78 -3.55 -5.29
C ARG A 34 -15.93 -5.06 -5.17
N ASP A 35 -14.84 -5.76 -4.85
CA ASP A 35 -14.79 -7.23 -4.87
C ASP A 35 -14.21 -7.85 -3.59
N TYR A 36 -13.58 -7.04 -2.73
CA TYR A 36 -12.89 -7.50 -1.52
C TYR A 36 -13.26 -6.67 -0.29
N GLU A 37 -13.15 -7.31 0.87
CA GLU A 37 -13.16 -6.61 2.16
C GLU A 37 -11.79 -5.99 2.41
N VAL A 38 -11.69 -4.68 2.24
CA VAL A 38 -10.40 -3.95 2.27
C VAL A 38 -10.00 -3.57 3.69
N GLU A 39 -8.76 -3.86 4.05
CA GLU A 39 -8.08 -3.33 5.23
C GLU A 39 -6.81 -2.62 4.79
N LEU A 40 -6.57 -1.43 5.35
CA LEU A 40 -5.40 -0.61 5.03
C LEU A 40 -4.30 -0.83 6.06
N ILE A 41 -3.07 -1.08 5.60
CA ILE A 41 -1.94 -1.31 6.49
C ILE A 41 -0.78 -0.38 6.12
N THR A 42 -0.27 0.35 7.12
CA THR A 42 0.91 1.20 7.00
C THR A 42 2.03 0.64 7.86
N PHE A 43 3.19 0.39 7.26
CA PHE A 43 4.36 -0.12 7.98
C PHE A 43 5.22 1.01 8.50
N VAL A 44 5.72 0.85 9.73
CA VAL A 44 6.65 1.76 10.38
C VAL A 44 7.79 0.96 11.02
N PHE A 45 8.92 1.62 11.28
CA PHE A 45 10.06 0.99 11.92
C PHE A 45 9.99 1.04 13.46
N ASP A 46 9.29 2.02 14.00
CA ASP A 46 9.15 2.25 15.45
C ASP A 46 7.67 2.33 15.81
N PRO A 47 7.21 1.58 16.85
CA PRO A 47 5.81 1.62 17.28
C PRO A 47 5.36 3.00 17.75
N ASN A 48 6.29 3.84 18.21
CA ASN A 48 6.01 5.22 18.64
C ASN A 48 5.99 6.22 17.49
N HIS A 49 6.33 5.79 16.27
CA HIS A 49 6.28 6.68 15.11
C HIS A 49 4.83 7.00 14.74
N ALA A 50 4.44 8.24 14.95
CA ALA A 50 3.13 8.73 14.56
C ALA A 50 3.11 9.08 13.06
N VAL A 51 2.01 8.72 12.41
CA VAL A 51 1.77 9.02 10.99
C VAL A 51 0.41 9.70 10.81
N PRO A 52 0.22 10.90 11.41
CA PRO A 52 -1.10 11.51 11.54
C PRO A 52 -1.75 11.84 10.19
N SER A 53 -1.00 12.22 9.18
CA SER A 53 -1.54 12.50 7.83
C SER A 53 -2.04 11.23 7.15
N ILE A 54 -1.33 10.12 7.29
CA ILE A 54 -1.76 8.82 6.76
C ILE A 54 -3.00 8.33 7.49
N GLU A 55 -3.01 8.43 8.81
CA GLU A 55 -4.15 8.05 9.63
C GLU A 55 -5.41 8.86 9.27
N ALA A 56 -5.27 10.17 9.11
CA ALA A 56 -6.37 11.03 8.71
C ALA A 56 -6.89 10.67 7.30
N ALA A 57 -6.01 10.40 6.35
CA ALA A 57 -6.37 9.96 5.01
C ALA A 57 -7.11 8.62 5.04
N ALA A 58 -6.62 7.66 5.82
CA ALA A 58 -7.26 6.36 6.00
C ALA A 58 -8.67 6.51 6.60
N LYS A 59 -8.81 7.33 7.63
CA LYS A 59 -10.10 7.62 8.27
C LYS A 59 -11.11 8.21 7.29
N ALA A 60 -10.66 9.10 6.41
CA ALA A 60 -11.52 9.69 5.38
C ALA A 60 -12.04 8.65 4.38
N THR A 61 -11.36 7.54 4.17
CA THR A 61 -11.82 6.46 3.28
C THR A 61 -12.95 5.62 3.88
N GLY A 62 -13.03 5.56 5.21
CA GLY A 62 -13.94 4.69 5.94
C GLY A 62 -13.47 3.22 6.05
N PHE A 63 -12.34 2.85 5.46
CA PHE A 63 -11.79 1.50 5.60
C PHE A 63 -11.07 1.32 6.93
N PRO A 64 -11.09 0.10 7.51
CA PRO A 64 -10.23 -0.22 8.65
C PRO A 64 -8.76 0.04 8.31
N TRP A 65 -8.04 0.63 9.23
CA TRP A 65 -6.62 0.93 9.07
C TRP A 65 -5.86 0.50 10.31
N LYS A 66 -4.67 -0.07 10.10
CA LYS A 66 -3.75 -0.35 11.18
C LYS A 66 -2.32 0.01 10.79
N LYS A 67 -1.54 0.37 11.80
CA LYS A 67 -0.11 0.57 11.72
C LYS A 67 0.57 -0.72 12.15
N GLN A 68 1.50 -1.22 11.35
CA GLN A 68 2.27 -2.43 11.64
C GLN A 68 3.75 -2.09 11.71
N VAL A 69 4.45 -2.68 12.68
CA VAL A 69 5.87 -2.43 12.92
C VAL A 69 6.69 -3.53 12.27
N PHE A 70 7.75 -3.16 11.55
CA PHE A 70 8.72 -4.11 11.03
C PHE A 70 9.46 -4.84 12.16
N ALA A 71 10.02 -6.01 11.84
CA ALA A 71 10.82 -6.77 12.78
C ALA A 71 12.00 -5.95 13.31
N PRO A 72 12.38 -6.12 14.58
CA PRO A 72 13.55 -5.44 15.16
C PRO A 72 14.81 -5.68 14.33
N GLY A 73 15.62 -4.64 14.17
CA GLY A 73 16.85 -4.69 13.38
C GLY A 73 16.71 -4.42 11.90
N PHE A 74 15.50 -4.40 11.36
CA PHE A 74 15.30 -4.15 9.94
C PHE A 74 15.71 -2.73 9.52
N LEU A 75 15.48 -1.73 10.37
CA LEU A 75 15.94 -0.36 10.10
C LEU A 75 17.46 -0.30 9.92
N ASP A 76 18.22 -1.00 10.76
CA ASP A 76 19.68 -1.06 10.66
C ASP A 76 20.13 -1.73 9.35
N GLU A 77 19.46 -2.80 8.93
CA GLU A 77 19.71 -3.44 7.63
C GLU A 77 19.49 -2.46 6.48
N VAL A 78 18.38 -1.71 6.50
CA VAL A 78 18.04 -0.71 5.49
C VAL A 78 19.06 0.41 5.43
N VAL A 79 19.48 0.95 6.58
CA VAL A 79 20.50 1.99 6.67
C VAL A 79 21.83 1.49 6.10
N ASN A 80 22.25 0.28 6.46
CA ASN A 80 23.48 -0.33 5.94
C ASN A 80 23.43 -0.52 4.43
N MET A 81 22.29 -0.94 3.87
CA MET A 81 22.11 -1.05 2.41
C MET A 81 22.32 0.30 1.72
N ILE A 82 21.74 1.39 2.26
CA ILE A 82 21.88 2.73 1.71
C ILE A 82 23.33 3.19 1.76
N VAL A 83 24.03 2.95 2.85
CA VAL A 83 25.44 3.32 3.03
C VAL A 83 26.34 2.56 2.05
N GLU A 84 26.15 1.26 1.92
CA GLU A 84 26.93 0.40 1.01
C GLU A 84 26.67 0.73 -0.45
N ASP A 85 25.42 0.95 -0.84
CA ASP A 85 25.03 1.21 -2.22
C ASP A 85 25.28 2.66 -2.65
N GLY A 86 25.33 3.59 -1.71
CA GLY A 86 25.44 5.02 -1.98
C GLY A 86 24.16 5.65 -2.55
N HIS A 87 23.06 4.90 -2.59
CA HIS A 87 21.73 5.36 -3.02
C HIS A 87 20.63 4.50 -2.38
N PRO A 88 19.37 4.99 -2.29
CA PRO A 88 18.31 4.31 -1.56
C PRO A 88 17.51 3.29 -2.37
N ALA A 89 17.76 3.11 -3.66
CA ALA A 89 16.88 2.33 -4.54
C ALA A 89 16.68 0.88 -4.08
N ASN A 90 17.77 0.16 -3.76
CA ASN A 90 17.68 -1.22 -3.28
C ASN A 90 17.03 -1.33 -1.91
N ALA A 91 17.28 -0.35 -1.03
CA ALA A 91 16.66 -0.29 0.29
C ALA A 91 15.14 -0.10 0.19
N ILE A 92 14.68 0.81 -0.66
CA ILE A 92 13.25 1.04 -0.93
C ILE A 92 12.60 -0.24 -1.46
N ASN A 93 13.26 -0.91 -2.38
CA ASN A 93 12.79 -2.16 -2.95
C ASN A 93 12.67 -3.27 -1.88
N GLU A 94 13.63 -3.36 -0.97
CA GLU A 94 13.61 -4.33 0.13
C GLU A 94 12.51 -4.01 1.15
N ILE A 95 12.28 -2.74 1.47
CA ILE A 95 11.18 -2.32 2.34
C ILE A 95 9.84 -2.77 1.75
N HIS A 96 9.64 -2.54 0.46
CA HIS A 96 8.43 -2.96 -0.25
C HIS A 96 8.25 -4.49 -0.21
N ARG A 97 9.33 -5.23 -0.51
CA ARG A 97 9.31 -6.69 -0.46
C ARG A 97 8.94 -7.22 0.93
N ARG A 98 9.57 -6.68 1.98
CA ARG A 98 9.30 -7.07 3.38
C ARG A 98 7.87 -6.76 3.80
N SER A 99 7.35 -5.62 3.36
CA SER A 99 5.94 -5.25 3.60
C SER A 99 4.98 -6.23 2.98
N LEU A 100 5.19 -6.61 1.72
CA LEU A 100 4.36 -7.60 1.02
C LEU A 100 4.45 -8.98 1.68
N CYS A 101 5.65 -9.41 2.07
CA CYS A 101 5.82 -10.69 2.76
C CYS A 101 5.09 -10.72 4.11
N ALA A 102 5.13 -9.63 4.86
CA ALA A 102 4.42 -9.53 6.13
C ALA A 102 2.90 -9.57 5.94
N LEU A 103 2.38 -8.87 4.94
CA LEU A 103 0.95 -8.94 4.60
C LEU A 103 0.52 -10.32 4.14
N ALA A 104 1.35 -10.99 3.36
CA ALA A 104 1.08 -12.33 2.83
C ALA A 104 0.93 -13.40 3.93
N GLN A 105 1.41 -13.14 5.12
CA GLN A 105 1.22 -14.03 6.28
C GLN A 105 -0.14 -13.84 6.96
N GLU A 106 -0.80 -12.72 6.75
CA GLU A 106 -2.06 -12.37 7.41
C GLU A 106 -3.27 -12.35 6.46
N TYR A 107 -3.03 -12.13 5.16
CA TYR A 107 -4.09 -11.96 4.17
C TYR A 107 -3.93 -12.92 3.01
N GLU A 108 -5.03 -13.42 2.47
CA GLU A 108 -5.04 -14.24 1.25
C GLU A 108 -4.88 -13.41 -0.01
N VAL A 109 -5.25 -12.13 0.05
CA VAL A 109 -5.04 -11.16 -1.01
C VAL A 109 -4.26 -9.99 -0.45
N VAL A 110 -3.14 -9.67 -1.09
CA VAL A 110 -2.32 -8.50 -0.78
C VAL A 110 -2.30 -7.56 -1.98
N ALA A 111 -2.27 -6.27 -1.73
CA ALA A 111 -2.36 -5.29 -2.80
C ALA A 111 -1.58 -4.01 -2.48
N ASP A 112 -1.29 -3.25 -3.50
CA ASP A 112 -0.71 -1.92 -3.37
C ASP A 112 -1.11 -1.00 -4.53
N GLY A 113 -0.66 0.24 -4.46
CA GLY A 113 -0.91 1.26 -5.47
C GLY A 113 0.16 1.34 -6.56
N THR A 114 0.89 0.26 -6.84
CA THR A 114 1.91 0.23 -7.89
C THR A 114 1.29 0.61 -9.23
N ARG A 115 1.91 1.60 -9.88
CA ARG A 115 1.50 2.10 -11.20
C ARG A 115 2.44 1.57 -12.28
N ARG A 116 1.94 1.54 -13.51
CA ARG A 116 2.76 1.25 -14.69
C ARG A 116 3.96 2.21 -14.84
N ASP A 117 3.76 3.48 -14.48
CA ASP A 117 4.72 4.56 -14.68
C ASP A 117 5.51 4.94 -13.39
N ASP A 118 5.59 4.02 -12.42
CA ASP A 118 6.34 4.27 -11.19
C ASP A 118 7.83 4.42 -11.46
N ARG A 119 8.46 5.36 -10.76
CA ARG A 119 9.90 5.60 -10.84
C ARG A 119 10.72 4.55 -10.11
N VAL A 120 10.10 3.83 -9.18
CA VAL A 120 10.73 2.73 -8.44
C VAL A 120 10.62 1.47 -9.28
N PRO A 121 11.65 0.62 -9.33
CA PRO A 121 11.57 -0.66 -10.06
C PRO A 121 10.39 -1.49 -9.57
N MET A 122 9.54 -1.92 -10.51
CA MET A 122 8.44 -2.82 -10.21
C MET A 122 8.96 -4.21 -9.87
N ARG A 123 8.18 -4.94 -9.06
CA ARG A 123 8.40 -6.39 -8.92
C ARG A 123 8.34 -7.06 -10.27
N THR A 124 9.34 -7.87 -10.57
CA THR A 124 9.32 -8.71 -11.78
C THR A 124 8.21 -9.75 -11.66
N GLN A 125 7.76 -10.27 -12.78
CA GLN A 125 6.78 -11.37 -12.80
C GLN A 125 7.26 -12.58 -11.99
N SER A 126 8.54 -12.88 -12.06
CA SER A 126 9.16 -13.97 -11.30
C SER A 126 9.10 -13.75 -9.80
N GLU A 127 9.36 -12.53 -9.34
CA GLU A 127 9.24 -12.15 -7.91
C GLU A 127 7.80 -12.26 -7.42
N VAL A 128 6.85 -11.80 -8.22
CA VAL A 128 5.42 -11.90 -7.91
C VAL A 128 4.99 -13.36 -7.79
N GLN A 129 5.36 -14.20 -8.75
CA GLN A 129 5.05 -15.62 -8.71
C GLN A 129 5.67 -16.32 -7.50
N SER A 130 6.91 -15.98 -7.17
CA SER A 130 7.59 -16.52 -5.97
C SER A 130 6.86 -16.15 -4.69
N LEU A 131 6.42 -14.91 -4.56
CA LEU A 131 5.65 -14.44 -3.41
C LEU A 131 4.32 -15.20 -3.30
N GLU A 132 3.58 -15.27 -4.40
CA GLU A 132 2.28 -15.93 -4.45
C GLU A 132 2.38 -17.42 -4.12
N MET A 133 3.37 -18.09 -4.68
CA MET A 133 3.61 -19.53 -4.43
C MET A 133 4.06 -19.79 -3.00
N LYS A 134 4.98 -18.99 -2.47
CA LYS A 134 5.54 -19.17 -1.13
C LYS A 134 4.49 -19.04 -0.04
N TYR A 135 3.57 -18.10 -0.16
CA TYR A 135 2.57 -17.79 0.86
C TYR A 135 1.16 -18.26 0.53
N GLY A 136 0.92 -18.76 -0.68
CA GLY A 136 -0.41 -19.17 -1.12
C GLY A 136 -1.38 -18.00 -1.23
N VAL A 137 -0.92 -16.83 -1.68
CA VAL A 137 -1.68 -15.58 -1.77
C VAL A 137 -1.76 -15.08 -3.19
N SER A 138 -2.67 -14.14 -3.44
CA SER A 138 -2.71 -13.36 -4.68
C SER A 138 -2.20 -11.95 -4.41
N TYR A 139 -1.28 -11.48 -5.25
CA TYR A 139 -0.80 -10.11 -5.23
C TYR A 139 -1.48 -9.30 -6.34
N VAL A 140 -2.32 -8.37 -5.95
CA VAL A 140 -3.16 -7.57 -6.86
C VAL A 140 -2.63 -6.14 -6.94
N ARG A 141 -2.45 -5.67 -8.16
CA ARG A 141 -2.00 -4.30 -8.46
C ARG A 141 -3.03 -3.62 -9.36
N PRO A 142 -4.08 -3.02 -8.78
CA PRO A 142 -5.22 -2.53 -9.57
C PRO A 142 -4.88 -1.42 -10.57
N LEU A 143 -3.82 -0.65 -10.31
CA LEU A 143 -3.45 0.50 -11.15
C LEU A 143 -2.46 0.16 -12.27
N LEU A 144 -1.96 -1.07 -12.32
CA LEU A 144 -0.87 -1.45 -13.22
C LEU A 144 -1.20 -1.27 -14.71
N GLY A 145 -2.47 -1.42 -15.08
CA GLY A 145 -2.95 -1.25 -16.45
C GLY A 145 -3.45 0.17 -16.77
N ILE A 146 -3.34 1.11 -15.83
CA ILE A 146 -3.94 2.45 -15.93
C ILE A 146 -2.83 3.49 -16.03
N GLY A 147 -2.88 4.34 -17.07
CA GLY A 147 -1.92 5.44 -17.24
C GLY A 147 -2.15 6.59 -16.25
N LYS A 148 -1.11 7.40 -16.02
CA LYS A 148 -1.12 8.50 -15.05
C LYS A 148 -2.30 9.47 -15.22
N ARG A 149 -2.62 9.84 -16.45
CA ARG A 149 -3.75 10.77 -16.75
C ARG A 149 -5.07 10.20 -16.25
N GLU A 150 -5.33 8.93 -16.52
CA GLU A 150 -6.56 8.26 -16.11
C GLU A 150 -6.62 8.05 -14.60
N ILE A 151 -5.50 7.76 -13.96
CA ILE A 151 -5.42 7.67 -12.50
C ILE A 151 -5.85 8.99 -11.86
N ILE A 152 -5.33 10.13 -12.35
CA ILE A 152 -5.70 11.46 -11.83
C ILE A 152 -7.20 11.69 -12.01
N ARG A 153 -7.73 11.38 -13.19
CA ARG A 153 -9.16 11.55 -13.47
C ARG A 153 -10.05 10.71 -12.55
N LEU A 154 -9.67 9.45 -12.32
CA LEU A 154 -10.40 8.56 -11.41
C LEU A 154 -10.30 9.02 -9.96
N CYS A 155 -9.15 9.53 -9.54
CA CYS A 155 -8.96 10.09 -8.21
C CYS A 155 -9.87 11.30 -7.99
N GLU A 156 -9.86 12.27 -8.90
CA GLU A 156 -10.69 13.47 -8.83
C GLU A 156 -12.20 13.14 -8.77
N ARG A 157 -12.59 12.07 -9.44
CA ARG A 157 -13.97 11.60 -9.45
C ARG A 157 -14.36 10.87 -8.15
N SER A 158 -13.40 10.19 -7.54
CA SER A 158 -13.68 9.28 -6.42
C SER A 158 -13.48 9.91 -5.05
N PHE A 159 -12.60 10.92 -4.93
CA PHE A 159 -12.28 11.59 -3.66
C PHE A 159 -11.55 12.91 -3.92
N GLU A 160 -11.44 13.75 -2.88
CA GLU A 160 -10.68 14.98 -2.93
C GLU A 160 -9.18 14.71 -2.81
N ILE A 161 -8.39 15.40 -3.62
CA ILE A 161 -6.93 15.32 -3.59
C ILE A 161 -6.39 16.60 -2.94
N ALA A 162 -5.59 16.42 -1.86
CA ALA A 162 -4.83 17.50 -1.28
C ALA A 162 -3.50 17.66 -2.03
N TYR A 163 -3.21 18.86 -2.49
CA TYR A 163 -1.93 19.19 -3.12
C TYR A 163 -0.96 19.71 -2.06
N GLY A 164 0.30 19.31 -2.17
CA GLY A 164 1.37 19.83 -1.31
C GLY A 164 1.73 21.28 -1.62
N GLU A 165 2.58 21.88 -0.79
CA GLU A 165 3.01 23.28 -0.91
C GLU A 165 3.65 23.61 -2.27
N THR A 166 4.21 22.62 -2.95
CA THR A 166 4.81 22.76 -4.28
C THR A 166 3.82 22.61 -5.43
N GLY A 167 2.52 22.42 -5.13
CA GLY A 167 1.50 22.12 -6.12
C GLY A 167 1.58 20.71 -6.71
N THR A 168 2.42 19.84 -6.16
CA THR A 168 2.52 18.44 -6.57
C THR A 168 1.47 17.60 -5.84
N ILE A 169 0.92 16.61 -6.55
CA ILE A 169 -0.05 15.68 -5.95
C ILE A 169 0.71 14.77 -4.99
N PRO A 170 0.32 14.66 -3.71
CA PRO A 170 0.94 13.74 -2.76
C PRO A 170 0.81 12.30 -3.21
N ASN A 171 1.87 11.54 -2.99
CA ASN A 171 1.86 10.09 -3.26
C ASN A 171 1.24 9.30 -2.12
#